data_bed6db25bf32d892081b6aeee6c778dc
#
_entry.id   bed6db25bf32d892081b6aeee6c778dc
#
_cell.length_a   1.000
_cell.length_b   1.000
_cell.length_c   1.000
_cell.angle_alpha   90.00
_cell.angle_beta   90.00
_cell.angle_gamma   90.00
#
_symmetry.space_group_name_H-M   'P 1'
#
loop_
_entity.id
_entity.type
_entity.pdbx_description
1 polymer ?
#
loop_
_entity_poly.entity_id
_entity_poly.type
_entity_poly.pdbx_seq_one_letter_code
_entity_poly.pdbx_strand_id
1 'polypeptide(L)'
;VPDIDLAAPLCPADLHSAATPVSVRVDASVRDRVERGRGFLRDVLDEKERPVYGATTGFGALVGFAGREEEADQCDNTLAHLGAGQGPDLPHDVTRAALLVRVWSLAQGLSGVSAHVIDGLAAMFATTFVPAVPRYGSVGASGDLIPLAYATQALRGRGHAYVEGRRMPAADALRQAGLSPLALDGRDALALVNGTSLTTAATALALDSVRASHRAIQALTCLLADLLGCDPGFLDPRLLTAYGHRGAADVADGMRKTLSGMSPSGTRALQEPYSIRCSPQLLGAAEDALRYVDGVVDADLSSVSDNPLFFPGDDLVVHGGNFFGQPAAFASDVLAMVTAQLGNLAERQLGLLVDPARNGGLPPMLAAGPGRQHGMQGVQLATTAFVSEIRRAAVPAGMQSLPTNLHNQDVVPFGTQAALRAHDMAALLRLLCGSLAVGLRQAAHVGARRPTAPGCGTLLDALSEAIPPVDPDRPLDADVRKAADLVTATLA
;
A
#
# COMPACT_ATOMS: atom_id res chain seq x y z
N VAL A 1 6.07 -14.84 17.76
CA VAL A 1 6.34 -13.53 17.11
C VAL A 1 6.95 -13.84 15.75
N PRO A 2 6.44 -13.27 14.66
CA PRO A 2 7.06 -13.43 13.34
C PRO A 2 8.54 -13.01 13.39
N ASP A 3 9.38 -13.68 12.60
CA ASP A 3 10.82 -13.40 12.52
C ASP A 3 11.16 -12.96 11.08
N ILE A 4 11.73 -11.77 10.94
CA ILE A 4 12.12 -11.17 9.66
C ILE A 4 13.65 -11.20 9.57
N ASP A 5 14.17 -11.82 8.52
CA ASP A 5 15.61 -11.98 8.32
C ASP A 5 16.15 -10.92 7.35
N LEU A 6 17.02 -10.02 7.82
CA LEU A 6 17.64 -9.01 6.98
C LEU A 6 18.68 -9.57 5.97
N ALA A 7 19.02 -10.85 6.07
CA ALA A 7 19.84 -11.51 5.07
C ALA A 7 19.05 -11.95 3.82
N ALA A 8 17.73 -12.10 3.94
CA ALA A 8 16.82 -12.47 2.85
C ALA A 8 16.16 -11.23 2.22
N PRO A 9 15.74 -11.28 0.94
CA PRO A 9 14.89 -10.24 0.35
C PRO A 9 13.58 -10.11 1.13
N LEU A 10 13.08 -8.87 1.26
CA LEU A 10 11.77 -8.61 1.83
C LEU A 10 10.65 -9.00 0.87
N CYS A 11 9.52 -9.38 1.44
CA CYS A 11 8.29 -9.59 0.70
C CYS A 11 7.14 -8.75 1.31
N PRO A 12 6.02 -8.54 0.62
CA PRO A 12 4.89 -7.78 1.14
C PRO A 12 4.36 -8.28 2.49
N ALA A 13 4.40 -9.59 2.76
CA ALA A 13 3.98 -10.16 4.04
C ALA A 13 4.84 -9.68 5.23
N ASP A 14 6.13 -9.40 5.01
CA ASP A 14 7.01 -8.86 6.03
C ASP A 14 6.57 -7.44 6.43
N LEU A 15 6.13 -6.63 5.44
CA LEU A 15 5.63 -5.27 5.68
C LEU A 15 4.36 -5.28 6.53
N HIS A 16 3.44 -6.18 6.26
CA HIS A 16 2.24 -6.37 7.08
C HIS A 16 2.59 -6.85 8.49
N SER A 17 3.53 -7.79 8.60
CA SER A 17 4.00 -8.28 9.89
C SER A 17 4.61 -7.16 10.73
N ALA A 18 5.33 -6.23 10.11
CA ALA A 18 5.95 -5.11 10.78
C ALA A 18 4.97 -4.10 11.39
N ALA A 19 3.68 -4.13 11.02
CA ALA A 19 2.64 -3.28 11.65
C ALA A 19 2.47 -3.53 13.16
N THR A 20 2.85 -4.72 13.62
CA THR A 20 2.84 -5.13 15.03
C THR A 20 4.27 -5.48 15.49
N PRO A 21 4.52 -5.71 16.79
CA PRO A 21 5.83 -6.16 17.25
C PRO A 21 6.30 -7.45 16.57
N VAL A 22 7.48 -7.39 15.96
CA VAL A 22 8.15 -8.53 15.28
C VAL A 22 9.62 -8.61 15.69
N SER A 23 10.20 -9.79 15.58
CA SER A 23 11.64 -9.99 15.67
C SER A 23 12.29 -9.68 14.33
N VAL A 24 13.32 -8.82 14.33
CA VAL A 24 14.14 -8.55 13.13
C VAL A 24 15.53 -9.09 13.38
N ARG A 25 15.89 -10.13 12.64
CA ARG A 25 17.15 -10.84 12.80
C ARG A 25 18.29 -10.18 12.05
N VAL A 26 19.34 -9.86 12.79
CA VAL A 26 20.62 -9.32 12.28
C VAL A 26 21.68 -10.39 12.51
N ASP A 27 21.93 -11.23 11.52
CA ASP A 27 22.92 -12.28 11.62
C ASP A 27 24.37 -11.79 11.44
N ALA A 28 25.35 -12.69 11.60
CA ALA A 28 26.76 -12.35 11.45
C ALA A 28 27.10 -11.86 10.04
N SER A 29 26.48 -12.40 9.00
CA SER A 29 26.75 -12.00 7.61
C SER A 29 26.29 -10.57 7.31
N VAL A 30 25.15 -10.16 7.91
CA VAL A 30 24.66 -8.78 7.86
C VAL A 30 25.64 -7.85 8.57
N ARG A 31 26.07 -8.19 9.80
CA ARG A 31 27.03 -7.38 10.56
C ARG A 31 28.34 -7.21 9.81
N ASP A 32 28.90 -8.29 9.29
CA ASP A 32 30.17 -8.29 8.56
C ASP A 32 30.11 -7.38 7.32
N ARG A 33 29.02 -7.40 6.54
CA ARG A 33 28.91 -6.54 5.36
C ARG A 33 28.69 -5.05 5.74
N VAL A 34 27.94 -4.77 6.79
CA VAL A 34 27.74 -3.41 7.29
C VAL A 34 29.05 -2.84 7.84
N GLU A 35 29.79 -3.62 8.62
CA GLU A 35 31.09 -3.21 9.17
C GLU A 35 32.14 -3.00 8.06
N ARG A 36 32.19 -3.84 7.05
CA ARG A 36 33.05 -3.63 5.87
C ARG A 36 32.73 -2.33 5.14
N GLY A 37 31.43 -2.06 4.90
CA GLY A 37 31.00 -0.81 4.26
C GLY A 37 31.37 0.41 5.09
N ARG A 38 31.20 0.34 6.42
CA ARG A 38 31.56 1.41 7.35
C ARG A 38 33.08 1.60 7.45
N GLY A 39 33.86 0.54 7.48
CA GLY A 39 35.33 0.57 7.48
C GLY A 39 35.83 1.28 6.21
N PHE A 40 35.36 0.87 5.05
CA PHE A 40 35.73 1.50 3.77
C PHE A 40 35.38 3.01 3.72
N LEU A 41 34.20 3.41 4.22
CA LEU A 41 33.87 4.83 4.32
C LEU A 41 34.89 5.60 5.17
N ARG A 42 35.31 5.06 6.31
CA ARG A 42 36.29 5.69 7.19
C ARG A 42 37.64 5.85 6.49
N ASP A 43 38.11 4.79 5.82
CA ASP A 43 39.37 4.84 5.06
C ASP A 43 39.33 5.94 3.99
N VAL A 44 38.22 6.03 3.22
CA VAL A 44 38.03 7.09 2.21
C VAL A 44 38.01 8.50 2.81
N LEU A 45 37.39 8.68 4.00
CA LEU A 45 37.36 9.98 4.67
C LEU A 45 38.74 10.37 5.23
N ASP A 46 39.51 9.40 5.73
CA ASP A 46 40.86 9.62 6.27
C ASP A 46 41.87 10.00 5.19
N GLU A 47 41.73 9.45 3.96
CA GLU A 47 42.57 9.81 2.81
C GLU A 47 42.42 11.27 2.39
N LYS A 48 41.23 11.90 2.62
CA LYS A 48 40.87 13.28 2.24
C LYS A 48 41.00 13.64 0.75
N GLU A 49 41.24 12.66 -0.09
CA GLU A 49 41.45 12.86 -1.54
C GLU A 49 40.15 12.79 -2.32
N ARG A 50 39.19 12.02 -1.83
CA ARG A 50 37.90 11.78 -2.49
C ARG A 50 36.77 12.55 -1.78
N PRO A 51 36.03 13.46 -2.49
CA PRO A 51 34.85 14.08 -1.89
C PRO A 51 33.73 13.05 -1.73
N VAL A 52 33.10 13.04 -0.56
CA VAL A 52 31.95 12.18 -0.26
C VAL A 52 30.75 13.07 0.00
N TYR A 53 29.72 12.94 -0.86
CA TYR A 53 28.50 13.73 -0.76
C TYR A 53 27.83 13.56 0.61
N GLY A 54 27.57 14.69 1.24
CA GLY A 54 26.88 14.75 2.53
C GLY A 54 27.72 14.35 3.74
N ALA A 55 28.98 13.91 3.54
CA ALA A 55 29.97 13.74 4.60
C ALA A 55 30.99 14.90 4.60
N THR A 56 31.64 15.13 3.46
CA THR A 56 32.63 16.23 3.32
C THR A 56 32.05 17.46 2.63
N THR A 57 30.84 17.38 2.08
CA THR A 57 30.17 18.45 1.33
C THR A 57 28.83 18.84 1.96
N GLY A 58 28.29 19.98 1.56
CA GLY A 58 26.87 20.31 1.77
C GLY A 58 25.96 19.43 0.94
N PHE A 59 24.64 19.70 1.00
CA PHE A 59 23.58 18.90 0.38
C PHE A 59 22.93 19.62 -0.79
N GLY A 60 22.48 18.86 -1.81
CA GLY A 60 21.69 19.36 -2.92
C GLY A 60 22.37 20.52 -3.63
N ALA A 61 21.71 21.66 -3.75
CA ALA A 61 22.26 22.88 -4.35
C ALA A 61 23.50 23.44 -3.64
N LEU A 62 23.75 23.02 -2.40
CA LEU A 62 24.87 23.47 -1.57
C LEU A 62 26.07 22.51 -1.64
N VAL A 63 26.08 21.54 -2.54
CA VAL A 63 27.15 20.54 -2.68
C VAL A 63 28.53 21.14 -2.94
N GLY A 64 28.61 22.33 -3.53
CA GLY A 64 29.87 23.07 -3.77
C GLY A 64 30.47 23.72 -2.52
N PHE A 65 29.83 23.62 -1.37
CA PHE A 65 30.30 24.16 -0.10
C PHE A 65 30.76 23.02 0.82
N ALA A 66 31.74 23.29 1.68
CA ALA A 66 32.18 22.33 2.69
C ALA A 66 31.03 21.99 3.67
N GLY A 67 30.97 20.73 4.10
CA GLY A 67 30.12 20.30 5.21
C GLY A 67 30.68 20.79 6.55
N ARG A 68 30.03 20.39 7.65
CA ARG A 68 30.54 20.66 9.01
C ARG A 68 31.72 19.73 9.30
N GLU A 69 32.69 20.25 10.07
CA GLU A 69 33.91 19.50 10.42
C GLU A 69 33.61 18.34 11.38
N GLU A 70 32.73 18.56 12.36
CA GLU A 70 32.33 17.55 13.34
C GLU A 70 31.22 16.65 12.76
N GLU A 71 31.43 15.34 12.70
CA GLU A 71 30.49 14.36 12.13
C GLU A 71 29.12 14.37 12.83
N ALA A 72 29.11 14.48 14.17
CA ALA A 72 27.88 14.57 14.95
C ALA A 72 27.09 15.84 14.63
N ASP A 73 27.78 16.97 14.47
CA ASP A 73 27.20 18.26 14.07
C ASP A 73 26.62 18.19 12.64
N GLN A 74 27.28 17.46 11.74
CA GLN A 74 26.78 17.23 10.38
C GLN A 74 25.50 16.40 10.40
N CYS A 75 25.43 15.36 11.23
CA CYS A 75 24.21 14.56 11.43
C CYS A 75 23.06 15.41 11.97
N ASP A 76 23.32 16.23 12.99
CA ASP A 76 22.33 17.13 13.59
C ASP A 76 21.84 18.17 12.59
N ASN A 77 22.74 18.77 11.80
CA ASN A 77 22.39 19.72 10.75
C ASN A 77 21.55 19.07 9.63
N THR A 78 21.91 17.86 9.22
CA THR A 78 21.15 17.08 8.22
C THR A 78 19.70 16.86 8.66
N LEU A 79 19.48 16.48 9.91
CA LEU A 79 18.14 16.21 10.41
C LEU A 79 17.36 17.48 10.75
N ALA A 80 18.04 18.54 11.21
CA ALA A 80 17.40 19.79 11.61
C ALA A 80 16.75 20.53 10.43
N HIS A 81 17.47 20.67 9.30
CA HIS A 81 16.93 21.38 8.13
C HIS A 81 15.76 20.64 7.46
N LEU A 82 15.64 19.33 7.67
CA LEU A 82 14.53 18.52 7.20
C LEU A 82 13.30 18.55 8.13
N GLY A 83 13.37 19.23 9.26
CA GLY A 83 12.30 19.36 10.25
C GLY A 83 11.16 20.31 9.83
N ALA A 84 10.70 20.25 8.57
CA ALA A 84 9.71 21.15 7.99
C ALA A 84 8.37 20.47 7.57
N GLY A 85 8.21 19.19 7.90
CA GLY A 85 7.01 18.43 7.58
C GLY A 85 5.76 18.92 8.31
N GLN A 86 4.59 18.78 7.69
CA GLN A 86 3.30 19.27 8.19
C GLN A 86 2.18 18.24 7.98
N GLY A 87 1.02 18.50 8.58
CA GLY A 87 -0.21 17.71 8.43
C GLY A 87 -0.41 16.66 9.51
N PRO A 88 -1.40 15.76 9.33
CA PRO A 88 -1.61 14.65 10.25
C PRO A 88 -0.45 13.66 10.20
N ASP A 89 -0.28 12.89 11.26
CA ASP A 89 0.69 11.82 11.28
C ASP A 89 0.30 10.70 10.28
N LEU A 90 1.30 10.05 9.68
CA LEU A 90 1.11 8.89 8.80
C LEU A 90 0.48 7.70 9.57
N PRO A 91 -0.20 6.78 8.88
CA PRO A 91 -0.63 5.51 9.46
C PRO A 91 0.57 4.74 10.05
N HIS A 92 0.35 4.06 11.17
CA HIS A 92 1.40 3.38 11.92
C HIS A 92 2.03 2.22 11.14
N ASP A 93 1.20 1.47 10.43
CA ASP A 93 1.62 0.38 9.54
C ASP A 93 2.54 0.88 8.42
N VAL A 94 2.16 1.98 7.75
CA VAL A 94 2.99 2.62 6.71
C VAL A 94 4.33 3.08 7.28
N THR A 95 4.33 3.72 8.47
CA THR A 95 5.56 4.21 9.10
C THR A 95 6.50 3.07 9.46
N ARG A 96 5.99 1.99 10.07
CA ARG A 96 6.79 0.83 10.44
C ARG A 96 7.30 0.07 9.21
N ALA A 97 6.45 -0.14 8.21
CA ALA A 97 6.84 -0.76 6.93
C ALA A 97 7.96 0.05 6.23
N ALA A 98 7.86 1.38 6.21
CA ALA A 98 8.91 2.24 5.65
C ALA A 98 10.26 2.07 6.36
N LEU A 99 10.25 1.97 7.69
CA LEU A 99 11.47 1.73 8.47
C LEU A 99 12.01 0.30 8.27
N LEU A 100 11.16 -0.70 8.02
CA LEU A 100 11.60 -2.04 7.68
C LEU A 100 12.32 -2.06 6.32
N VAL A 101 11.75 -1.44 5.30
CA VAL A 101 12.40 -1.28 3.99
C VAL A 101 13.71 -0.51 4.14
N ARG A 102 13.75 0.52 4.99
CA ARG A 102 14.98 1.29 5.22
C ARG A 102 16.08 0.46 5.87
N VAL A 103 15.78 -0.23 6.98
CA VAL A 103 16.78 -1.05 7.67
C VAL A 103 17.28 -2.18 6.80
N TRP A 104 16.44 -2.79 5.99
CA TRP A 104 16.85 -3.82 5.05
C TRP A 104 17.84 -3.28 4.00
N SER A 105 17.53 -2.14 3.37
CA SER A 105 18.41 -1.47 2.41
C SER A 105 19.77 -1.12 3.03
N LEU A 106 19.79 -0.58 4.24
CA LEU A 106 21.01 -0.26 4.99
C LEU A 106 21.81 -1.52 5.36
N ALA A 107 21.12 -2.60 5.71
CA ALA A 107 21.70 -3.88 6.05
C ALA A 107 22.48 -4.55 4.90
N GLN A 108 22.32 -4.07 3.65
CA GLN A 108 23.12 -4.53 2.52
C GLN A 108 24.60 -4.07 2.57
N GLY A 109 24.94 -3.13 3.48
CA GLY A 109 26.31 -2.70 3.75
C GLY A 109 26.90 -1.72 2.73
N LEU A 110 26.08 -1.19 1.80
CA LEU A 110 26.52 -0.28 0.75
C LEU A 110 26.33 1.22 1.09
N SER A 111 25.80 1.52 2.25
CA SER A 111 25.48 2.91 2.68
C SER A 111 26.51 3.50 3.66
N GLY A 112 27.49 2.73 4.11
CA GLY A 112 28.49 3.16 5.10
C GLY A 112 27.88 3.50 6.47
N VAL A 113 26.71 2.96 6.81
CA VAL A 113 26.01 3.18 8.07
C VAL A 113 26.68 2.40 9.21
N SER A 114 26.58 2.91 10.43
CA SER A 114 27.07 2.22 11.63
C SER A 114 26.23 1.01 12.02
N ALA A 115 26.84 -0.07 12.47
CA ALA A 115 26.13 -1.31 12.84
C ALA A 115 25.10 -1.09 13.97
N HIS A 116 25.40 -0.20 14.94
CA HIS A 116 24.46 0.11 16.02
C HIS A 116 23.15 0.78 15.55
N VAL A 117 23.16 1.42 14.37
CA VAL A 117 21.93 1.94 13.73
C VAL A 117 21.02 0.80 13.31
N ILE A 118 21.59 -0.26 12.71
CA ILE A 118 20.84 -1.46 12.35
C ILE A 118 20.26 -2.13 13.59
N ASP A 119 21.07 -2.26 14.65
CA ASP A 119 20.63 -2.85 15.93
C ASP A 119 19.53 -2.04 16.60
N GLY A 120 19.63 -0.72 16.58
CA GLY A 120 18.62 0.18 17.15
C GLY A 120 17.28 0.10 16.41
N LEU A 121 17.31 0.04 15.07
CA LEU A 121 16.12 -0.17 14.25
C LEU A 121 15.51 -1.57 14.49
N ALA A 122 16.34 -2.61 14.54
CA ALA A 122 15.88 -3.99 14.84
C ALA A 122 15.20 -4.06 16.23
N ALA A 123 15.81 -3.43 17.25
CA ALA A 123 15.22 -3.38 18.59
C ALA A 123 13.87 -2.64 18.62
N MET A 124 13.69 -1.57 17.85
CA MET A 124 12.42 -0.84 17.72
C MET A 124 11.30 -1.78 17.27
N PHE A 125 11.56 -2.67 16.29
CA PHE A 125 10.54 -3.57 15.76
C PHE A 125 10.00 -4.57 16.79
N ALA A 126 10.76 -4.92 17.80
CA ALA A 126 10.30 -5.78 18.89
C ALA A 126 9.29 -5.10 19.84
N THR A 127 9.01 -3.82 19.67
CA THR A 127 8.17 -2.99 20.53
C THR A 127 6.98 -2.41 19.77
N THR A 128 6.06 -1.76 20.50
CA THR A 128 4.94 -0.99 19.93
C THR A 128 5.33 0.46 19.61
N PHE A 129 6.61 0.82 19.64
CA PHE A 129 7.09 2.16 19.31
C PHE A 129 6.88 2.45 17.82
N VAL A 130 6.27 3.61 17.53
CA VAL A 130 6.08 4.11 16.16
C VAL A 130 6.41 5.60 16.13
N PRO A 131 7.35 6.06 15.30
CA PRO A 131 7.59 7.49 15.11
C PRO A 131 6.33 8.22 14.63
N ALA A 132 6.09 9.42 15.14
CA ALA A 132 5.07 10.33 14.63
C ALA A 132 5.65 11.09 13.44
N VAL A 133 5.23 10.74 12.22
CA VAL A 133 5.77 11.25 10.97
C VAL A 133 4.69 12.05 10.25
N PRO A 134 4.90 13.36 9.98
CA PRO A 134 3.93 14.18 9.29
C PRO A 134 3.76 13.76 7.82
N ARG A 135 2.52 13.81 7.34
CA ARG A 135 2.14 13.35 6.00
C ARG A 135 2.75 14.16 4.87
N TYR A 136 2.89 15.49 5.05
CA TYR A 136 3.32 16.39 3.98
C TYR A 136 4.76 16.86 4.21
N GLY A 137 5.59 16.73 3.18
CA GLY A 137 6.99 17.17 3.21
C GLY A 137 7.86 16.51 2.16
N SER A 138 7.67 15.23 1.86
CA SER A 138 8.40 14.58 0.77
C SER A 138 7.82 14.96 -0.58
N VAL A 139 8.70 15.17 -1.55
CA VAL A 139 8.38 15.29 -2.98
C VAL A 139 9.01 14.13 -3.78
N GLY A 140 9.66 13.19 -3.09
CA GLY A 140 10.31 12.03 -3.70
C GLY A 140 11.57 12.34 -4.51
N ALA A 141 12.08 13.58 -4.46
CA ALA A 141 13.18 14.03 -5.32
C ALA A 141 14.53 13.41 -4.94
N SER A 142 14.83 13.32 -3.63
CA SER A 142 16.01 12.63 -3.08
C SER A 142 15.55 11.49 -2.16
N GLY A 143 14.56 10.73 -2.61
CA GLY A 143 13.81 9.81 -1.77
C GLY A 143 12.90 10.56 -0.79
N ASP A 144 12.63 9.92 0.34
CA ASP A 144 11.65 10.35 1.34
C ASP A 144 12.30 11.13 2.50
N LEU A 145 13.13 12.14 2.19
CA LEU A 145 13.99 12.85 3.15
C LEU A 145 13.26 13.28 4.42
N ILE A 146 12.22 14.10 4.29
CA ILE A 146 11.53 14.71 5.44
C ILE A 146 10.83 13.65 6.31
N PRO A 147 10.02 12.73 5.79
CA PRO A 147 9.43 11.67 6.61
C PRO A 147 10.44 10.82 7.36
N LEU A 148 11.53 10.41 6.68
CA LEU A 148 12.57 9.60 7.29
C LEU A 148 13.39 10.40 8.33
N ALA A 149 13.52 11.72 8.15
CA ALA A 149 14.15 12.57 9.16
C ALA A 149 13.32 12.65 10.45
N TYR A 150 11.98 12.77 10.34
CA TYR A 150 11.09 12.73 11.50
C TYR A 150 11.17 11.37 12.22
N ALA A 151 11.15 10.28 11.47
CA ALA A 151 11.29 8.93 12.03
C ALA A 151 12.65 8.78 12.75
N THR A 152 13.74 9.24 12.13
CA THR A 152 15.08 9.22 12.71
C THR A 152 15.17 10.10 13.97
N GLN A 153 14.60 11.29 13.97
CA GLN A 153 14.59 12.17 15.14
C GLN A 153 13.80 11.54 16.30
N ALA A 154 12.68 10.87 16.03
CA ALA A 154 11.93 10.15 17.06
C ALA A 154 12.77 9.03 17.71
N LEU A 155 13.53 8.28 16.92
CA LEU A 155 14.47 7.25 17.42
C LEU A 155 15.61 7.85 18.24
N ARG A 156 15.94 9.12 18.06
CA ARG A 156 16.90 9.88 18.87
C ARG A 156 16.28 10.53 20.11
N GLY A 157 14.99 10.32 20.38
CA GLY A 157 14.26 10.94 21.47
C GLY A 157 13.80 12.38 21.21
N ARG A 158 13.84 12.85 19.96
CA ARG A 158 13.38 14.20 19.56
C ARG A 158 12.05 14.14 18.83
N GLY A 159 11.16 15.13 19.05
CA GLY A 159 9.82 15.16 18.48
C GLY A 159 8.85 14.25 19.21
N HIS A 160 8.01 13.50 18.48
CA HIS A 160 6.95 12.68 19.05
C HIS A 160 6.96 11.25 18.49
N ALA A 161 6.40 10.33 19.25
CA ALA A 161 6.19 8.94 18.87
C ALA A 161 4.93 8.39 19.55
N TYR A 162 4.55 7.21 19.13
CA TYR A 162 3.45 6.44 19.72
C TYR A 162 4.01 5.20 20.43
N VAL A 163 3.41 4.86 21.56
CA VAL A 163 3.56 3.56 22.23
C VAL A 163 2.16 3.10 22.64
N GLU A 164 1.79 1.89 22.29
CA GLU A 164 0.43 1.36 22.54
C GLU A 164 -0.68 2.30 22.01
N GLY A 165 -0.45 2.90 20.85
CA GLY A 165 -1.39 3.83 20.20
C GLY A 165 -1.48 5.23 20.82
N ARG A 166 -0.75 5.53 21.90
CA ARG A 166 -0.74 6.85 22.53
C ARG A 166 0.43 7.72 22.06
N ARG A 167 0.11 8.91 21.55
CA ARG A 167 1.10 9.91 21.12
C ARG A 167 1.71 10.62 22.34
N MET A 168 3.03 10.69 22.37
CA MET A 168 3.79 11.34 23.45
C MET A 168 5.14 11.90 22.94
N PRO A 169 5.88 12.70 23.73
CA PRO A 169 7.25 13.08 23.41
C PRO A 169 8.12 11.82 23.16
N ALA A 170 8.95 11.85 22.13
CA ALA A 170 9.71 10.67 21.70
C ALA A 170 10.67 10.14 22.78
N ALA A 171 11.25 11.03 23.61
CA ALA A 171 12.10 10.62 24.74
C ALA A 171 11.32 9.77 25.78
N ASP A 172 10.07 10.14 26.03
CA ASP A 172 9.20 9.39 26.96
C ASP A 172 8.77 8.06 26.34
N ALA A 173 8.46 8.08 25.03
CA ALA A 173 8.10 6.89 24.28
C ALA A 173 9.25 5.87 24.26
N LEU A 174 10.48 6.29 24.01
CA LEU A 174 11.65 5.41 24.06
C LEU A 174 11.80 4.77 25.45
N ARG A 175 11.70 5.57 26.52
CA ARG A 175 11.75 5.05 27.90
C ARG A 175 10.66 4.02 28.18
N GLN A 176 9.42 4.32 27.78
CA GLN A 176 8.30 3.40 27.99
C GLN A 176 8.46 2.11 27.19
N ALA A 177 9.04 2.18 25.99
CA ALA A 177 9.31 1.03 25.14
C ALA A 177 10.58 0.26 25.55
N GLY A 178 11.37 0.74 26.53
CA GLY A 178 12.64 0.14 26.92
C GLY A 178 13.75 0.29 25.87
N LEU A 179 13.66 1.33 25.02
CA LEU A 179 14.62 1.61 23.97
C LEU A 179 15.59 2.72 24.37
N SER A 180 16.85 2.60 23.97
CA SER A 180 17.84 3.66 24.10
C SER A 180 17.75 4.64 22.92
N PRO A 181 17.96 5.95 23.13
CA PRO A 181 18.06 6.90 22.05
C PRO A 181 19.18 6.53 21.08
N LEU A 182 18.90 6.59 19.78
CA LEU A 182 19.86 6.27 18.73
C LEU A 182 20.92 7.39 18.62
N ALA A 183 22.17 7.05 18.86
CA ALA A 183 23.31 7.91 18.55
C ALA A 183 23.63 7.83 17.05
N LEU A 184 24.03 8.93 16.43
CA LEU A 184 24.40 9.00 15.02
C LEU A 184 25.79 9.59 14.88
N ASP A 185 26.55 9.05 13.95
CA ASP A 185 27.94 9.41 13.68
C ASP A 185 28.21 9.36 12.17
N GLY A 186 29.11 10.23 11.70
CA GLY A 186 29.51 10.30 10.31
C GLY A 186 28.32 10.48 9.35
N ARG A 187 28.12 9.50 8.47
CA ARG A 187 27.09 9.53 7.43
C ARG A 187 25.72 8.97 7.89
N ASP A 188 25.58 8.54 9.13
CA ASP A 188 24.38 7.81 9.58
C ASP A 188 23.07 8.57 9.30
N ALA A 189 23.06 9.90 9.56
CA ALA A 189 21.87 10.71 9.31
C ALA A 189 21.47 10.71 7.83
N LEU A 190 22.41 10.92 6.92
CA LEU A 190 22.12 10.90 5.48
C LEU A 190 21.70 9.49 5.03
N ALA A 191 22.39 8.45 5.48
CA ALA A 191 22.04 7.07 5.20
C ALA A 191 20.61 6.71 5.68
N LEU A 192 20.14 7.26 6.77
CA LEU A 192 18.79 7.03 7.28
C LEU A 192 17.71 7.73 6.47
N VAL A 193 18.01 8.86 5.82
CA VAL A 193 16.96 9.69 5.17
C VAL A 193 16.97 9.64 3.65
N ASN A 194 18.09 9.29 3.02
CA ASN A 194 18.25 9.34 1.56
C ASN A 194 17.84 8.03 0.90
N GLY A 195 16.54 7.84 0.72
CA GLY A 195 16.01 6.65 0.04
C GLY A 195 14.50 6.67 -0.09
N THR A 196 13.96 5.71 -0.86
CA THR A 196 12.57 5.63 -1.29
C THR A 196 11.68 4.76 -0.39
N SER A 197 12.13 4.48 0.83
CA SER A 197 11.56 3.45 1.69
C SER A 197 10.08 3.67 2.05
N LEU A 198 9.65 4.92 2.26
CA LEU A 198 8.26 5.25 2.53
C LEU A 198 7.39 5.06 1.28
N THR A 199 7.86 5.56 0.14
CA THR A 199 7.17 5.41 -1.15
C THR A 199 7.00 3.92 -1.49
N THR A 200 8.07 3.12 -1.39
CA THR A 200 8.05 1.66 -1.63
C THR A 200 7.07 0.96 -0.68
N ALA A 201 7.16 1.23 0.63
CA ALA A 201 6.30 0.59 1.63
C ALA A 201 4.81 0.92 1.41
N ALA A 202 4.48 2.19 1.20
CA ALA A 202 3.10 2.60 0.96
C ALA A 202 2.54 2.02 -0.35
N THR A 203 3.38 1.91 -1.41
CA THR A 203 3.00 1.26 -2.68
C THR A 203 2.72 -0.23 -2.49
N ALA A 204 3.58 -0.94 -1.76
CA ALA A 204 3.43 -2.37 -1.49
C ALA A 204 2.16 -2.68 -0.67
N LEU A 205 1.91 -1.92 0.41
CA LEU A 205 0.70 -2.07 1.22
C LEU A 205 -0.57 -1.75 0.42
N ALA A 206 -0.52 -0.72 -0.43
CA ALA A 206 -1.62 -0.38 -1.33
C ALA A 206 -1.88 -1.50 -2.35
N LEU A 207 -0.83 -2.05 -2.96
CA LEU A 207 -0.91 -3.16 -3.92
C LEU A 207 -1.63 -4.37 -3.32
N ASP A 208 -1.23 -4.82 -2.13
CA ASP A 208 -1.86 -5.96 -1.47
C ASP A 208 -3.34 -5.71 -1.18
N SER A 209 -3.69 -4.53 -0.70
CA SER A 209 -5.08 -4.15 -0.44
C SER A 209 -5.92 -4.10 -1.72
N VAL A 210 -5.36 -3.56 -2.82
CA VAL A 210 -6.05 -3.51 -4.13
C VAL A 210 -6.18 -4.91 -4.72
N ARG A 211 -5.16 -5.79 -4.58
CA ARG A 211 -5.25 -7.20 -5.02
C ARG A 211 -6.33 -7.97 -4.28
N ALA A 212 -6.39 -7.83 -2.96
CA ALA A 212 -7.44 -8.44 -2.16
C ALA A 212 -8.83 -7.96 -2.59
N SER A 213 -8.98 -6.66 -2.83
CA SER A 213 -10.24 -6.08 -3.33
C SER A 213 -10.58 -6.53 -4.75
N HIS A 214 -9.58 -6.68 -5.64
CA HIS A 214 -9.77 -7.21 -6.99
C HIS A 214 -10.34 -8.64 -6.95
N ARG A 215 -9.75 -9.53 -6.15
CA ARG A 215 -10.26 -10.90 -5.94
C ARG A 215 -11.68 -10.90 -5.34
N ALA A 216 -11.91 -10.03 -4.35
CA ALA A 216 -13.23 -9.88 -3.74
C ALA A 216 -14.28 -9.45 -4.78
N ILE A 217 -14.01 -8.43 -5.61
CA ILE A 217 -14.93 -7.96 -6.65
C ILE A 217 -15.19 -9.07 -7.68
N GLN A 218 -14.17 -9.85 -8.06
CA GLN A 218 -14.35 -11.00 -8.95
C GLN A 218 -15.34 -12.00 -8.38
N ALA A 219 -15.19 -12.41 -7.11
CA ALA A 219 -16.08 -13.35 -6.45
C ALA A 219 -17.50 -12.79 -6.24
N LEU A 220 -17.60 -11.51 -5.83
CA LEU A 220 -18.89 -10.81 -5.69
C LEU A 220 -19.60 -10.64 -7.04
N THR A 221 -18.87 -10.45 -8.14
CA THR A 221 -19.43 -10.43 -9.50
C THR A 221 -20.02 -11.79 -9.87
N CYS A 222 -19.33 -12.89 -9.51
CA CYS A 222 -19.86 -14.23 -9.70
C CYS A 222 -21.15 -14.46 -8.89
N LEU A 223 -21.14 -14.08 -7.61
CA LEU A 223 -22.33 -14.18 -6.75
C LEU A 223 -23.51 -13.33 -7.29
N LEU A 224 -23.21 -12.11 -7.79
CA LEU A 224 -24.20 -11.27 -8.45
C LEU A 224 -24.82 -11.97 -9.66
N ALA A 225 -23.99 -12.50 -10.55
CA ALA A 225 -24.44 -13.17 -11.78
C ALA A 225 -25.31 -14.39 -11.46
N ASP A 226 -24.94 -15.20 -10.49
CA ASP A 226 -25.68 -16.39 -10.07
C ASP A 226 -27.02 -16.03 -9.40
N LEU A 227 -27.03 -15.09 -8.44
CA LEU A 227 -28.25 -14.64 -7.78
C LEU A 227 -29.27 -14.02 -8.74
N LEU A 228 -28.80 -13.38 -9.80
CA LEU A 228 -29.67 -12.84 -10.86
C LEU A 228 -30.02 -13.86 -11.91
N GLY A 229 -29.39 -15.04 -11.92
CA GLY A 229 -29.63 -16.08 -12.92
C GLY A 229 -29.14 -15.71 -14.33
N CYS A 230 -28.02 -15.00 -14.44
CA CYS A 230 -27.41 -14.59 -15.70
C CYS A 230 -26.90 -15.79 -16.49
N ASP A 231 -26.84 -15.67 -17.84
CA ASP A 231 -26.16 -16.67 -18.68
C ASP A 231 -24.62 -16.42 -18.59
N PRO A 232 -23.82 -17.43 -18.18
CA PRO A 232 -22.35 -17.27 -18.06
C PRO A 232 -21.62 -17.35 -19.41
N GLY A 233 -22.30 -17.36 -20.55
CA GLY A 233 -21.70 -17.42 -21.88
C GLY A 233 -20.68 -16.33 -22.18
N PHE A 234 -20.75 -15.18 -21.50
CA PHE A 234 -19.72 -14.11 -21.58
C PHE A 234 -18.32 -14.52 -21.05
N LEU A 235 -18.21 -15.67 -20.39
CA LEU A 235 -16.99 -16.29 -19.91
C LEU A 235 -16.46 -17.40 -20.81
N ASP A 236 -17.08 -17.66 -21.98
CA ASP A 236 -16.68 -18.77 -22.88
C ASP A 236 -15.17 -18.66 -23.22
N PRO A 237 -14.38 -19.74 -23.06
CA PRO A 237 -12.94 -19.72 -23.32
C PRO A 237 -12.58 -19.28 -24.75
N ARG A 238 -13.42 -19.63 -25.74
CA ARG A 238 -13.21 -19.27 -27.15
C ARG A 238 -13.30 -17.76 -27.35
N LEU A 239 -14.22 -17.10 -26.62
CA LEU A 239 -14.37 -15.65 -26.66
C LEU A 239 -13.11 -14.96 -26.10
N LEU A 240 -12.62 -15.42 -24.95
CA LEU A 240 -11.45 -14.84 -24.28
C LEU A 240 -10.14 -15.15 -25.05
N THR A 241 -10.04 -16.33 -25.65
CA THR A 241 -8.90 -16.68 -26.53
C THR A 241 -8.87 -15.78 -27.77
N ALA A 242 -10.03 -15.53 -28.39
CA ALA A 242 -10.13 -14.62 -29.54
C ALA A 242 -9.83 -13.15 -29.16
N TYR A 243 -10.11 -12.75 -27.93
CA TYR A 243 -9.78 -11.42 -27.40
C TYR A 243 -8.26 -11.25 -27.20
N GLY A 244 -7.52 -12.32 -26.85
CA GLY A 244 -6.06 -12.36 -26.81
C GLY A 244 -5.38 -11.72 -25.61
N HIS A 245 -6.11 -11.19 -24.62
CA HIS A 245 -5.55 -10.60 -23.40
C HIS A 245 -5.43 -11.63 -22.27
N ARG A 246 -4.20 -11.83 -21.77
CA ARG A 246 -3.90 -12.84 -20.75
C ARG A 246 -4.70 -12.65 -19.47
N GLY A 247 -4.70 -11.43 -18.90
CA GLY A 247 -5.42 -11.15 -17.67
C GLY A 247 -6.93 -11.43 -17.80
N ALA A 248 -7.55 -11.12 -18.96
CA ALA A 248 -8.95 -11.40 -19.19
C ALA A 248 -9.22 -12.92 -19.24
N ALA A 249 -8.32 -13.70 -19.83
CA ALA A 249 -8.43 -15.16 -19.87
C ALA A 249 -8.28 -15.78 -18.47
N ASP A 250 -7.28 -15.33 -17.69
CA ASP A 250 -7.01 -15.82 -16.33
C ASP A 250 -8.18 -15.50 -15.38
N VAL A 251 -8.70 -14.27 -15.42
CA VAL A 251 -9.88 -13.85 -14.62
C VAL A 251 -11.11 -14.66 -15.03
N ALA A 252 -11.40 -14.81 -16.32
CA ALA A 252 -12.55 -15.58 -16.77
C ALA A 252 -12.43 -17.06 -16.37
N ASP A 253 -11.24 -17.64 -16.35
CA ASP A 253 -11.02 -19.00 -15.84
C ASP A 253 -11.37 -19.13 -14.36
N GLY A 254 -10.92 -18.18 -13.54
CA GLY A 254 -11.30 -18.09 -12.12
C GLY A 254 -12.80 -17.96 -11.91
N MET A 255 -13.45 -17.07 -12.69
CA MET A 255 -14.90 -16.88 -12.63
C MET A 255 -15.67 -18.14 -13.05
N ARG A 256 -15.25 -18.84 -14.11
CA ARG A 256 -15.86 -20.12 -14.53
C ARG A 256 -15.77 -21.18 -13.43
N LYS A 257 -14.63 -21.28 -12.75
CA LYS A 257 -14.47 -22.20 -11.61
C LYS A 257 -15.45 -21.89 -10.48
N THR A 258 -15.57 -20.61 -10.11
CA THR A 258 -16.51 -20.14 -9.07
C THR A 258 -17.96 -20.39 -9.46
N LEU A 259 -18.31 -20.21 -10.73
CA LEU A 259 -19.68 -20.42 -11.28
C LEU A 259 -19.94 -21.87 -11.74
N SER A 260 -19.04 -22.80 -11.49
CA SER A 260 -19.24 -24.21 -11.85
C SER A 260 -20.51 -24.74 -11.19
N GLY A 261 -21.41 -25.34 -12.01
CA GLY A 261 -22.73 -25.83 -11.56
C GLY A 261 -23.84 -24.76 -11.53
N MET A 262 -23.55 -23.53 -11.94
CA MET A 262 -24.57 -22.51 -12.08
C MET A 262 -25.62 -22.87 -13.09
N SER A 263 -26.91 -22.60 -12.79
CA SER A 263 -28.06 -22.79 -13.66
C SER A 263 -28.68 -21.44 -14.02
N PRO A 264 -28.55 -20.97 -15.29
CA PRO A 264 -29.19 -19.74 -15.73
C PRO A 264 -30.70 -19.78 -15.60
N SER A 265 -31.35 -18.67 -15.30
CA SER A 265 -32.81 -18.57 -15.14
C SER A 265 -33.57 -18.67 -16.49
N GLY A 266 -32.91 -18.41 -17.58
CA GLY A 266 -33.52 -18.32 -18.91
C GLY A 266 -34.44 -17.11 -19.14
N THR A 267 -34.60 -16.25 -18.15
CA THR A 267 -35.49 -15.07 -18.19
C THR A 267 -34.74 -13.73 -18.37
N ARG A 268 -33.40 -13.77 -18.34
CA ARG A 268 -32.56 -12.60 -18.53
C ARG A 268 -32.46 -12.21 -20.01
N ALA A 269 -32.13 -10.93 -20.24
CA ALA A 269 -31.88 -10.44 -21.60
C ALA A 269 -30.68 -11.19 -22.23
N LEU A 270 -30.65 -11.28 -23.56
CA LEU A 270 -29.53 -11.89 -24.31
C LEU A 270 -28.19 -11.29 -23.95
N GLN A 271 -28.16 -10.02 -23.60
CA GLN A 271 -26.95 -9.32 -23.20
C GLN A 271 -27.15 -8.61 -21.87
N GLU A 272 -26.38 -9.02 -20.86
CA GLU A 272 -26.31 -8.34 -19.56
C GLU A 272 -25.67 -6.96 -19.69
N PRO A 273 -25.89 -6.05 -18.72
CA PRO A 273 -25.13 -4.80 -18.60
C PRO A 273 -23.62 -5.04 -18.55
N TYR A 274 -22.84 -4.07 -18.98
CA TYR A 274 -21.37 -4.17 -19.04
C TYR A 274 -20.72 -4.49 -17.69
N SER A 275 -21.30 -4.06 -16.59
CA SER A 275 -20.82 -4.40 -15.25
C SER A 275 -20.90 -5.91 -14.91
N ILE A 276 -21.62 -6.69 -15.71
CA ILE A 276 -21.64 -8.15 -15.66
C ILE A 276 -20.86 -8.73 -16.84
N ARG A 277 -21.33 -8.54 -18.09
CA ARG A 277 -20.76 -9.24 -19.24
C ARG A 277 -19.38 -8.79 -19.69
N CYS A 278 -18.96 -7.54 -19.35
CA CYS A 278 -17.62 -7.03 -19.63
C CYS A 278 -16.71 -7.08 -18.38
N SER A 279 -17.15 -7.71 -17.28
CA SER A 279 -16.33 -7.84 -16.07
C SER A 279 -15.03 -8.59 -16.30
N PRO A 280 -14.92 -9.68 -17.10
CA PRO A 280 -13.64 -10.34 -17.31
C PRO A 280 -12.64 -9.46 -18.07
N GLN A 281 -13.09 -8.58 -18.99
CA GLN A 281 -12.21 -7.66 -19.69
C GLN A 281 -11.70 -6.55 -18.75
N LEU A 282 -12.58 -5.98 -17.92
CA LEU A 282 -12.18 -4.94 -16.96
C LEU A 282 -11.26 -5.50 -15.86
N LEU A 283 -11.68 -6.59 -15.22
CA LEU A 283 -10.90 -7.22 -14.15
C LEU A 283 -9.58 -7.79 -14.68
N GLY A 284 -9.57 -8.31 -15.92
CA GLY A 284 -8.36 -8.81 -16.55
C GLY A 284 -7.36 -7.70 -16.90
N ALA A 285 -7.84 -6.56 -17.39
CA ALA A 285 -6.96 -5.41 -17.60
C ALA A 285 -6.37 -4.89 -16.27
N ALA A 286 -7.18 -4.92 -15.19
CA ALA A 286 -6.69 -4.61 -13.85
C ALA A 286 -5.62 -5.62 -13.39
N GLU A 287 -5.83 -6.93 -13.63
CA GLU A 287 -4.87 -7.99 -13.30
C GLU A 287 -3.52 -7.79 -14.02
N ASP A 288 -3.52 -7.47 -15.32
CA ASP A 288 -2.29 -7.22 -16.07
C ASP A 288 -1.57 -5.97 -15.55
N ALA A 289 -2.29 -4.92 -15.18
CA ALA A 289 -1.72 -3.72 -14.56
C ALA A 289 -1.15 -4.00 -13.15
N LEU A 290 -1.82 -4.82 -12.35
CA LEU A 290 -1.33 -5.24 -11.03
C LEU A 290 -0.05 -6.06 -11.13
N ARG A 291 0.10 -6.93 -12.15
CA ARG A 291 1.36 -7.67 -12.44
C ARG A 291 2.54 -6.72 -12.72
N TYR A 292 2.29 -5.63 -13.44
CA TYR A 292 3.32 -4.60 -13.62
C TYR A 292 3.76 -4.01 -12.28
N VAL A 293 2.79 -3.67 -11.42
CA VAL A 293 3.08 -3.08 -10.10
C VAL A 293 3.82 -4.08 -9.19
N ASP A 294 3.45 -5.38 -9.21
CA ASP A 294 4.19 -6.42 -8.48
C ASP A 294 5.67 -6.42 -8.85
N GLY A 295 5.98 -6.42 -10.15
CA GLY A 295 7.37 -6.43 -10.60
C GLY A 295 8.18 -5.21 -10.14
N VAL A 296 7.53 -4.04 -10.01
CA VAL A 296 8.17 -2.84 -9.47
C VAL A 296 8.37 -2.96 -7.96
N VAL A 297 7.37 -3.42 -7.22
CA VAL A 297 7.44 -3.60 -5.76
C VAL A 297 8.51 -4.64 -5.41
N ASP A 298 8.56 -5.79 -6.09
CA ASP A 298 9.56 -6.83 -5.87
C ASP A 298 10.99 -6.30 -6.09
N ALA A 299 11.19 -5.50 -7.15
CA ALA A 299 12.48 -4.87 -7.41
C ALA A 299 12.86 -3.87 -6.32
N ASP A 300 11.93 -3.02 -5.89
CA ASP A 300 12.18 -1.98 -4.87
C ASP A 300 12.44 -2.61 -3.48
N LEU A 301 11.72 -3.68 -3.10
CA LEU A 301 11.91 -4.40 -1.85
C LEU A 301 13.27 -5.15 -1.79
N SER A 302 13.91 -5.35 -2.93
CA SER A 302 15.22 -6.00 -3.07
C SER A 302 16.32 -5.01 -3.45
N SER A 303 16.07 -3.70 -3.40
CA SER A 303 17.00 -2.68 -3.87
C SER A 303 17.71 -1.92 -2.75
N VAL A 304 18.89 -1.38 -3.07
CA VAL A 304 19.59 -0.41 -2.22
C VAL A 304 19.34 0.99 -2.75
N SER A 305 18.56 1.75 -1.98
CA SER A 305 18.17 3.11 -2.29
C SER A 305 18.95 4.09 -1.42
N ASP A 306 20.00 4.71 -1.95
CA ASP A 306 20.86 5.70 -1.28
C ASP A 306 21.79 6.41 -2.29
N ASN A 307 22.52 7.44 -1.83
CA ASN A 307 23.60 8.11 -2.57
C ASN A 307 24.55 8.85 -1.62
N PRO A 308 25.90 8.67 -1.75
CA PRO A 308 26.55 7.70 -2.63
C PRO A 308 26.44 6.27 -2.11
N LEU A 309 26.78 5.31 -2.99
CA LEU A 309 26.99 3.91 -2.61
C LEU A 309 28.49 3.60 -2.53
N PHE A 310 28.84 2.73 -1.58
CA PHE A 310 30.20 2.31 -1.27
C PHE A 310 30.40 0.84 -1.66
N PHE A 311 31.40 0.56 -2.48
CA PHE A 311 31.76 -0.77 -2.96
C PHE A 311 33.15 -1.16 -2.47
N PRO A 312 33.28 -1.67 -1.22
CA PRO A 312 34.60 -1.98 -0.63
C PRO A 312 35.43 -2.96 -1.45
N GLY A 313 34.78 -3.93 -2.11
CA GLY A 313 35.46 -4.93 -2.93
C GLY A 313 36.13 -4.38 -4.19
N ASP A 314 35.66 -3.24 -4.68
CA ASP A 314 36.12 -2.58 -5.91
C ASP A 314 36.88 -1.27 -5.62
N ASP A 315 37.07 -0.91 -4.35
CA ASP A 315 37.62 0.38 -3.89
C ASP A 315 36.92 1.58 -4.54
N LEU A 316 35.58 1.56 -4.60
CA LEU A 316 34.78 2.55 -5.31
C LEU A 316 33.75 3.23 -4.42
N VAL A 317 33.68 4.58 -4.58
CA VAL A 317 32.54 5.40 -4.13
C VAL A 317 31.81 5.92 -5.36
N VAL A 318 30.54 5.57 -5.53
CA VAL A 318 29.76 5.94 -6.71
C VAL A 318 28.62 6.87 -6.33
N HIS A 319 28.59 8.04 -6.95
CA HIS A 319 27.54 9.03 -6.81
C HIS A 319 26.53 8.83 -7.95
N GLY A 320 25.23 8.69 -7.60
CA GLY A 320 24.18 8.42 -8.58
C GLY A 320 22.80 8.84 -8.09
N GLY A 321 21.78 8.27 -8.70
CA GLY A 321 20.36 8.61 -8.47
C GLY A 321 19.51 7.49 -7.90
N ASN A 322 20.07 6.51 -7.18
CA ASN A 322 19.30 5.36 -6.65
C ASN A 322 18.24 5.73 -5.59
N PHE A 323 18.17 6.98 -5.22
CA PHE A 323 17.11 7.56 -4.38
C PHE A 323 15.92 8.09 -5.20
N PHE A 324 15.97 8.04 -6.53
CA PHE A 324 14.94 8.63 -7.39
C PHE A 324 13.78 7.66 -7.61
N GLY A 325 12.69 7.81 -6.85
CA GLY A 325 11.58 6.88 -6.76
C GLY A 325 10.62 6.87 -7.95
N GLN A 326 11.06 7.11 -9.19
CA GLN A 326 10.19 7.17 -10.37
C GLN A 326 9.47 5.84 -10.66
N PRO A 327 10.11 4.65 -10.53
CA PRO A 327 9.40 3.37 -10.72
C PRO A 327 8.20 3.23 -9.79
N ALA A 328 8.40 3.46 -8.47
CA ALA A 328 7.32 3.39 -7.50
C ALA A 328 6.24 4.48 -7.71
N ALA A 329 6.62 5.68 -8.20
CA ALA A 329 5.67 6.73 -8.55
C ALA A 329 4.73 6.28 -9.68
N PHE A 330 5.27 5.72 -10.75
CA PHE A 330 4.47 5.17 -11.86
C PHE A 330 3.60 3.99 -11.40
N ALA A 331 4.15 3.07 -10.62
CA ALA A 331 3.41 1.95 -10.07
C ALA A 331 2.22 2.42 -9.21
N SER A 332 2.43 3.42 -8.37
CA SER A 332 1.38 4.01 -7.52
C SER A 332 0.29 4.74 -8.32
N ASP A 333 0.65 5.47 -9.38
CA ASP A 333 -0.32 6.12 -10.26
C ASP A 333 -1.12 5.08 -11.07
N VAL A 334 -0.51 3.96 -11.46
CA VAL A 334 -1.21 2.81 -12.07
C VAL A 334 -2.18 2.18 -11.07
N LEU A 335 -1.78 1.98 -9.80
CA LEU A 335 -2.67 1.49 -8.74
C LEU A 335 -3.87 2.42 -8.54
N ALA A 336 -3.68 3.73 -8.55
CA ALA A 336 -4.77 4.70 -8.42
C ALA A 336 -5.78 4.56 -9.57
N MET A 337 -5.30 4.40 -10.80
CA MET A 337 -6.14 4.18 -11.98
C MET A 337 -6.93 2.86 -11.89
N VAL A 338 -6.26 1.77 -11.51
CA VAL A 338 -6.89 0.45 -11.31
C VAL A 338 -7.95 0.53 -10.22
N THR A 339 -7.64 1.14 -9.08
CA THR A 339 -8.55 1.32 -7.95
C THR A 339 -9.82 2.07 -8.38
N ALA A 340 -9.67 3.13 -9.20
CA ALA A 340 -10.82 3.88 -9.71
C ALA A 340 -11.72 3.02 -10.62
N GLN A 341 -11.17 2.17 -11.47
CA GLN A 341 -11.94 1.29 -12.34
C GLN A 341 -12.64 0.17 -11.56
N LEU A 342 -11.96 -0.42 -10.58
CA LEU A 342 -12.56 -1.42 -9.68
C LEU A 342 -13.69 -0.81 -8.84
N GLY A 343 -13.49 0.40 -8.32
CA GLY A 343 -14.51 1.13 -7.60
C GLY A 343 -15.73 1.46 -8.46
N ASN A 344 -15.53 1.87 -9.72
CA ASN A 344 -16.60 2.07 -10.69
C ASN A 344 -17.41 0.79 -10.91
N LEU A 345 -16.74 -0.35 -11.06
CA LEU A 345 -17.40 -1.64 -11.28
C LEU A 345 -18.28 -2.02 -10.07
N ALA A 346 -17.72 -2.00 -8.86
CA ALA A 346 -18.43 -2.39 -7.65
C ALA A 346 -19.65 -1.48 -7.39
N GLU A 347 -19.50 -0.17 -7.59
CA GLU A 347 -20.58 0.80 -7.43
C GLU A 347 -21.70 0.56 -8.47
N ARG A 348 -21.36 0.31 -9.76
CA ARG A 348 -22.36 -0.01 -10.78
C ARG A 348 -23.10 -1.33 -10.51
N GLN A 349 -22.43 -2.32 -9.97
CA GLN A 349 -23.04 -3.60 -9.57
C GLN A 349 -24.02 -3.42 -8.40
N LEU A 350 -23.68 -2.61 -7.39
CA LEU A 350 -24.62 -2.26 -6.34
C LEU A 350 -25.81 -1.45 -6.89
N GLY A 351 -25.55 -0.48 -7.77
CA GLY A 351 -26.59 0.29 -8.45
C GLY A 351 -27.57 -0.58 -9.25
N LEU A 352 -27.03 -1.64 -9.89
CA LEU A 352 -27.86 -2.62 -10.61
C LEU A 352 -28.75 -3.43 -9.66
N LEU A 353 -28.23 -3.84 -8.50
CA LEU A 353 -28.97 -4.60 -7.50
C LEU A 353 -30.15 -3.85 -6.90
N VAL A 354 -30.00 -2.54 -6.66
CA VAL A 354 -31.04 -1.73 -5.99
C VAL A 354 -32.11 -1.21 -6.96
N ASP A 355 -31.91 -1.38 -8.29
CA ASP A 355 -32.84 -0.93 -9.33
C ASP A 355 -33.78 -2.06 -9.79
N PRO A 356 -35.10 -1.98 -9.49
CA PRO A 356 -36.07 -3.01 -9.89
C PRO A 356 -36.14 -3.29 -11.39
N ALA A 357 -35.82 -2.29 -12.24
CA ALA A 357 -35.81 -2.45 -13.69
C ALA A 357 -34.68 -3.37 -14.17
N ARG A 358 -33.68 -3.68 -13.33
CA ARG A 358 -32.46 -4.40 -13.71
C ARG A 358 -32.17 -5.63 -12.84
N ASN A 359 -32.68 -5.66 -11.61
CA ASN A 359 -32.33 -6.68 -10.59
C ASN A 359 -33.16 -7.98 -10.68
N GLY A 360 -33.94 -8.16 -11.75
CA GLY A 360 -34.74 -9.37 -11.93
C GLY A 360 -35.93 -9.48 -10.96
N GLY A 361 -36.59 -8.36 -10.66
CA GLY A 361 -37.80 -8.29 -9.87
C GLY A 361 -37.62 -8.27 -8.36
N LEU A 362 -36.41 -7.97 -7.87
CA LEU A 362 -36.21 -7.68 -6.45
C LEU A 362 -36.80 -6.30 -6.09
N PRO A 363 -37.20 -6.08 -4.82
CA PRO A 363 -37.81 -4.81 -4.42
C PRO A 363 -36.82 -3.65 -4.56
N PRO A 364 -37.34 -2.41 -4.78
CA PRO A 364 -36.50 -1.23 -4.88
C PRO A 364 -35.65 -1.04 -3.61
N MET A 365 -34.39 -0.65 -3.78
CA MET A 365 -33.39 -0.51 -2.71
C MET A 365 -33.19 -1.78 -1.87
N LEU A 366 -33.64 -2.94 -2.33
CA LEU A 366 -33.65 -4.20 -1.60
C LEU A 366 -34.35 -4.09 -0.24
N ALA A 367 -35.34 -3.22 -0.13
CA ALA A 367 -36.13 -3.01 1.08
C ALA A 367 -37.11 -4.17 1.30
N ALA A 368 -37.17 -4.75 2.52
CA ALA A 368 -38.14 -5.81 2.83
C ALA A 368 -39.59 -5.30 2.82
N GLY A 369 -39.80 -4.03 3.12
CA GLY A 369 -41.09 -3.36 3.04
C GLY A 369 -40.96 -1.95 2.44
N PRO A 370 -40.91 -1.82 1.09
CA PRO A 370 -40.67 -0.52 0.44
C PRO A 370 -41.65 0.56 0.93
N GLY A 371 -41.11 1.75 1.20
CA GLY A 371 -41.84 2.89 1.77
C GLY A 371 -41.93 2.90 3.30
N ARG A 372 -41.99 1.74 3.97
CA ARG A 372 -41.87 1.60 5.42
C ARG A 372 -40.42 1.33 5.85
N GLN A 373 -39.63 0.84 4.92
CA GLN A 373 -38.19 0.57 5.09
C GLN A 373 -37.45 1.09 3.87
N HIS A 374 -36.16 1.39 4.04
CA HIS A 374 -35.28 2.00 3.04
C HIS A 374 -34.21 1.03 2.52
N GLY A 375 -33.97 -0.08 3.24
CA GLY A 375 -33.04 -1.13 2.84
C GLY A 375 -31.61 -0.59 2.59
N MET A 376 -31.13 -0.74 1.35
CA MET A 376 -29.77 -0.36 0.96
C MET A 376 -29.59 1.12 0.56
N GLN A 377 -30.63 1.97 0.70
CA GLN A 377 -30.54 3.37 0.23
C GLN A 377 -29.37 4.14 0.86
N GLY A 378 -29.20 4.04 2.18
CA GLY A 378 -28.09 4.72 2.88
C GLY A 378 -26.71 4.19 2.44
N VAL A 379 -26.58 2.89 2.22
CA VAL A 379 -25.34 2.28 1.72
C VAL A 379 -25.02 2.74 0.29
N GLN A 380 -26.03 2.84 -0.59
CA GLN A 380 -25.84 3.36 -1.94
C GLN A 380 -25.32 4.81 -1.92
N LEU A 381 -25.87 5.68 -1.07
CA LEU A 381 -25.41 7.06 -0.91
C LEU A 381 -23.95 7.11 -0.47
N ALA A 382 -23.56 6.33 0.55
CA ALA A 382 -22.18 6.23 1.02
C ALA A 382 -21.24 5.69 -0.08
N THR A 383 -21.68 4.66 -0.80
CA THR A 383 -20.92 4.07 -1.93
C THR A 383 -20.65 5.09 -3.03
N THR A 384 -21.64 5.93 -3.35
CA THR A 384 -21.48 7.02 -4.32
C THR A 384 -20.45 8.06 -3.84
N ALA A 385 -20.44 8.38 -2.55
CA ALA A 385 -19.45 9.28 -1.96
C ALA A 385 -18.03 8.67 -2.02
N PHE A 386 -17.87 7.38 -1.70
CA PHE A 386 -16.58 6.69 -1.78
C PHE A 386 -16.01 6.69 -3.21
N VAL A 387 -16.83 6.32 -4.20
CA VAL A 387 -16.36 6.29 -5.59
C VAL A 387 -16.07 7.68 -6.14
N SER A 388 -16.81 8.70 -5.72
CA SER A 388 -16.52 10.10 -6.08
C SER A 388 -15.16 10.53 -5.55
N GLU A 389 -14.84 10.21 -4.30
CA GLU A 389 -13.54 10.51 -3.69
C GLU A 389 -12.40 9.75 -4.38
N ILE A 390 -12.57 8.46 -4.67
CA ILE A 390 -11.62 7.66 -5.44
C ILE A 390 -11.36 8.29 -6.82
N ARG A 391 -12.41 8.70 -7.56
CA ARG A 391 -12.25 9.34 -8.87
C ARG A 391 -11.51 10.66 -8.78
N ARG A 392 -11.79 11.47 -7.76
CA ARG A 392 -11.09 12.73 -7.52
C ARG A 392 -9.61 12.51 -7.22
N ALA A 393 -9.32 11.46 -6.46
CA ALA A 393 -7.95 11.08 -6.09
C ALA A 393 -7.16 10.39 -7.23
N ALA A 394 -7.78 9.94 -8.30
CA ALA A 394 -7.12 9.16 -9.37
C ALA A 394 -6.25 9.99 -10.34
N VAL A 395 -6.12 11.31 -10.12
CA VAL A 395 -5.26 12.17 -10.95
C VAL A 395 -3.80 11.80 -10.68
N PRO A 396 -2.98 11.43 -11.70
CA PRO A 396 -1.61 11.04 -11.49
C PRO A 396 -0.76 12.12 -10.79
N ALA A 397 0.02 11.73 -9.77
CA ALA A 397 0.91 12.63 -9.06
C ALA A 397 2.24 12.82 -9.80
N GLY A 398 2.77 11.78 -10.39
CA GLY A 398 4.04 11.83 -11.11
C GLY A 398 4.09 12.82 -12.29
N MET A 399 2.93 13.23 -12.79
CA MET A 399 2.82 14.26 -13.84
C MET A 399 2.97 15.69 -13.31
N GLN A 400 2.96 15.90 -11.99
CA GLN A 400 2.93 17.22 -11.34
C GLN A 400 4.32 17.79 -11.06
N SER A 401 5.37 17.25 -11.70
CA SER A 401 6.77 17.62 -11.43
C SER A 401 6.97 19.13 -11.31
N LEU A 402 7.55 19.56 -10.19
CA LEU A 402 7.89 20.94 -9.90
C LEU A 402 9.35 21.01 -9.44
N PRO A 403 10.19 21.89 -10.02
CA PRO A 403 11.58 22.00 -9.61
C PRO A 403 11.70 22.53 -8.18
N THR A 404 12.71 22.04 -7.47
CA THR A 404 13.07 22.49 -6.13
C THR A 404 14.59 22.60 -5.98
N ASN A 405 15.07 23.06 -4.84
CA ASN A 405 16.48 23.09 -4.48
C ASN A 405 17.36 23.84 -5.52
N LEU A 406 16.94 25.07 -5.89
CA LEU A 406 17.58 25.91 -6.90
C LEU A 406 17.75 25.20 -8.28
N HIS A 407 16.75 24.45 -8.71
CA HIS A 407 16.76 23.63 -9.93
C HIS A 407 17.80 22.51 -9.95
N ASN A 408 18.50 22.23 -8.85
CA ASN A 408 19.30 21.02 -8.74
C ASN A 408 18.41 19.76 -8.84
N GLN A 409 17.18 19.88 -8.33
CA GLN A 409 16.11 18.88 -8.46
C GLN A 409 15.09 19.41 -9.48
N ASP A 410 15.42 19.42 -10.75
CA ASP A 410 14.65 20.00 -11.83
C ASP A 410 13.54 19.08 -12.37
N VAL A 411 13.65 17.77 -12.14
CA VAL A 411 12.62 16.75 -12.36
C VAL A 411 12.37 16.01 -11.06
N VAL A 412 11.10 15.93 -10.64
CA VAL A 412 10.69 15.41 -9.32
C VAL A 412 9.58 14.36 -9.51
N PRO A 413 9.68 13.13 -8.97
CA PRO A 413 8.75 12.04 -9.25
C PRO A 413 7.42 12.12 -8.51
N PHE A 414 7.32 12.86 -7.39
CA PHE A 414 6.15 12.89 -6.50
C PHE A 414 5.66 11.50 -6.05
N GLY A 415 6.58 10.55 -5.92
CA GLY A 415 6.28 9.15 -5.59
C GLY A 415 5.57 8.99 -4.27
N THR A 416 6.00 9.73 -3.23
CA THR A 416 5.36 9.70 -1.89
C THR A 416 3.89 10.09 -1.95
N GLN A 417 3.54 11.14 -2.72
CA GLN A 417 2.16 11.59 -2.89
C GLN A 417 1.34 10.55 -3.65
N ALA A 418 1.91 9.95 -4.69
CA ALA A 418 1.26 8.88 -5.45
C ALA A 418 0.98 7.66 -4.56
N ALA A 419 1.98 7.20 -3.80
CA ALA A 419 1.89 6.01 -2.95
C ALA A 419 0.90 6.18 -1.80
N LEU A 420 0.98 7.28 -1.04
CA LEU A 420 0.06 7.54 0.06
C LEU A 420 -1.38 7.72 -0.41
N ARG A 421 -1.58 8.30 -1.59
CA ARG A 421 -2.89 8.42 -2.19
C ARG A 421 -3.45 7.07 -2.65
N ALA A 422 -2.63 6.24 -3.30
CA ALA A 422 -3.03 4.88 -3.67
C ALA A 422 -3.43 4.06 -2.43
N HIS A 423 -2.71 4.21 -1.32
CA HIS A 423 -3.03 3.58 -0.05
C HIS A 423 -4.39 4.05 0.52
N ASP A 424 -4.67 5.35 0.53
CA ASP A 424 -5.97 5.88 0.98
C ASP A 424 -7.12 5.41 0.08
N MET A 425 -6.91 5.39 -1.24
CA MET A 425 -7.91 4.89 -2.20
C MET A 425 -8.20 3.41 -2.03
N ALA A 426 -7.19 2.59 -1.71
CA ALA A 426 -7.35 1.17 -1.44
C ALA A 426 -8.25 0.91 -0.23
N ALA A 427 -8.16 1.73 0.82
CA ALA A 427 -9.04 1.65 1.97
C ALA A 427 -10.51 1.93 1.61
N LEU A 428 -10.77 2.92 0.74
CA LEU A 428 -12.12 3.20 0.24
C LEU A 428 -12.64 2.07 -0.67
N LEU A 429 -11.78 1.47 -1.49
CA LEU A 429 -12.14 0.33 -2.35
C LEU A 429 -12.59 -0.88 -1.51
N ARG A 430 -11.93 -1.15 -0.38
CA ARG A 430 -12.37 -2.20 0.56
C ARG A 430 -13.80 -1.95 1.07
N LEU A 431 -14.14 -0.70 1.40
CA LEU A 431 -15.51 -0.34 1.82
C LEU A 431 -16.54 -0.52 0.69
N LEU A 432 -16.15 -0.29 -0.57
CA LEU A 432 -16.99 -0.58 -1.73
C LEU A 432 -17.25 -2.09 -1.87
N CYS A 433 -16.22 -2.93 -1.67
CA CYS A 433 -16.40 -4.39 -1.64
C CYS A 433 -17.38 -4.81 -0.53
N GLY A 434 -17.24 -4.27 0.68
CA GLY A 434 -18.14 -4.52 1.79
C GLY A 434 -19.58 -4.08 1.51
N SER A 435 -19.75 -2.90 0.90
CA SER A 435 -21.07 -2.38 0.51
C SER A 435 -21.78 -3.29 -0.51
N LEU A 436 -21.06 -3.76 -1.52
CA LEU A 436 -21.57 -4.70 -2.51
C LEU A 436 -21.90 -6.04 -1.86
N ALA A 437 -21.07 -6.55 -0.97
CA ALA A 437 -21.28 -7.81 -0.27
C ALA A 437 -22.54 -7.77 0.62
N VAL A 438 -22.76 -6.67 1.38
CA VAL A 438 -24.00 -6.47 2.16
C VAL A 438 -25.21 -6.40 1.23
N GLY A 439 -25.10 -5.72 0.07
CA GLY A 439 -26.14 -5.65 -0.94
C GLY A 439 -26.53 -7.04 -1.50
N LEU A 440 -25.53 -7.87 -1.81
CA LEU A 440 -25.76 -9.24 -2.31
C LEU A 440 -26.41 -10.14 -1.26
N ARG A 441 -25.93 -10.04 -0.01
CA ARG A 441 -26.55 -10.75 1.11
C ARG A 441 -28.02 -10.32 1.30
N GLN A 442 -28.33 -9.03 1.20
CA GLN A 442 -29.69 -8.51 1.30
C GLN A 442 -30.56 -8.92 0.12
N ALA A 443 -30.00 -8.90 -1.10
CA ALA A 443 -30.71 -9.37 -2.31
C ALA A 443 -31.14 -10.83 -2.21
N ALA A 444 -30.27 -11.69 -1.67
CA ALA A 444 -30.59 -13.10 -1.42
C ALA A 444 -31.75 -13.23 -0.41
N HIS A 445 -31.76 -12.40 0.65
CA HIS A 445 -32.82 -12.41 1.68
C HIS A 445 -34.16 -11.97 1.13
N VAL A 446 -34.27 -10.77 0.58
CA VAL A 446 -35.57 -10.22 0.12
C VAL A 446 -36.10 -10.94 -1.11
N GLY A 447 -35.24 -11.55 -1.90
CA GLY A 447 -35.62 -12.37 -3.06
C GLY A 447 -35.92 -13.81 -2.73
N ALA A 448 -35.69 -14.27 -1.49
CA ALA A 448 -35.65 -15.68 -1.12
C ALA A 448 -34.85 -16.54 -2.12
N ARG A 449 -33.73 -15.99 -2.63
CA ARG A 449 -32.89 -16.60 -3.65
C ARG A 449 -31.64 -17.21 -3.05
N ARG A 450 -31.24 -18.35 -3.57
CA ARG A 450 -29.92 -18.94 -3.33
C ARG A 450 -29.17 -19.10 -4.64
N PRO A 451 -27.85 -18.87 -4.66
CA PRO A 451 -27.05 -19.20 -5.83
C PRO A 451 -27.08 -20.70 -6.08
N THR A 452 -26.97 -21.09 -7.34
CA THR A 452 -26.97 -22.49 -7.78
C THR A 452 -25.53 -23.06 -7.86
N ALA A 453 -24.53 -22.23 -8.07
CA ALA A 453 -23.12 -22.62 -8.03
C ALA A 453 -22.67 -22.82 -6.57
N PRO A 454 -22.05 -23.98 -6.22
CA PRO A 454 -21.56 -24.23 -4.87
C PRO A 454 -20.59 -23.20 -4.35
N GLY A 455 -19.66 -22.68 -5.20
CA GLY A 455 -18.71 -21.65 -4.82
C GLY A 455 -19.39 -20.32 -4.39
N CYS A 456 -20.43 -19.90 -5.11
CA CYS A 456 -21.26 -18.75 -4.75
C CYS A 456 -22.08 -19.04 -3.47
N GLY A 457 -22.56 -20.29 -3.31
CA GLY A 457 -23.27 -20.74 -2.11
C GLY A 457 -22.42 -20.59 -0.85
N THR A 458 -21.20 -21.08 -0.88
CA THR A 458 -20.24 -20.94 0.25
C THR A 458 -20.00 -19.47 0.63
N LEU A 459 -19.80 -18.60 -0.36
CA LEU A 459 -19.62 -17.17 -0.11
C LEU A 459 -20.86 -16.53 0.53
N LEU A 460 -22.06 -16.86 -0.01
CA LEU A 460 -23.31 -16.33 0.57
C LEU A 460 -23.56 -16.85 1.99
N ASP A 461 -23.25 -18.10 2.28
CA ASP A 461 -23.41 -18.68 3.61
C ASP A 461 -22.47 -17.97 4.61
N ALA A 462 -21.21 -17.73 4.26
CA ALA A 462 -20.26 -16.97 5.09
C ALA A 462 -20.75 -15.52 5.34
N LEU A 463 -21.26 -14.86 4.30
CA LEU A 463 -21.85 -13.53 4.45
C LEU A 463 -23.11 -13.55 5.32
N SER A 464 -23.94 -14.59 5.22
CA SER A 464 -25.20 -14.72 5.98
C SER A 464 -24.95 -15.02 7.45
N GLU A 465 -23.89 -15.75 7.78
CA GLU A 465 -23.47 -16.00 9.16
C GLU A 465 -22.91 -14.71 9.78
N ALA A 466 -22.13 -13.94 9.02
CA ALA A 466 -21.48 -12.73 9.51
C ALA A 466 -22.42 -11.52 9.62
N ILE A 467 -23.37 -11.37 8.67
CA ILE A 467 -24.20 -10.18 8.48
C ILE A 467 -25.68 -10.54 8.56
N PRO A 468 -26.43 -10.11 9.59
CA PRO A 468 -27.86 -10.31 9.65
C PRO A 468 -28.60 -9.57 8.52
N PRO A 469 -29.84 -9.96 8.15
CA PRO A 469 -30.62 -9.24 7.15
C PRO A 469 -30.91 -7.80 7.58
N VAL A 470 -31.14 -6.93 6.59
CA VAL A 470 -31.63 -5.56 6.80
C VAL A 470 -33.17 -5.62 6.83
N ASP A 471 -33.69 -6.11 7.95
CA ASP A 471 -35.12 -6.25 8.23
C ASP A 471 -35.33 -6.39 9.76
N PRO A 472 -35.76 -5.29 10.44
CA PRO A 472 -35.99 -3.93 9.97
C PRO A 472 -34.71 -3.15 9.62
N ASP A 473 -34.86 -1.92 9.09
CA ASP A 473 -33.75 -0.99 8.87
C ASP A 473 -32.95 -0.78 10.17
N ARG A 474 -31.63 -0.71 10.04
CA ARG A 474 -30.65 -0.51 11.12
C ARG A 474 -29.37 0.13 10.62
N PRO A 475 -28.49 0.67 11.47
CA PRO A 475 -27.16 1.13 11.05
C PRO A 475 -26.35 0.00 10.39
N LEU A 476 -25.70 0.28 9.25
CA LEU A 476 -24.96 -0.71 8.45
C LEU A 476 -23.45 -0.43 8.36
N ASP A 477 -22.96 0.62 9.01
CA ASP A 477 -21.55 1.01 8.95
C ASP A 477 -20.59 -0.09 9.48
N ALA A 478 -20.97 -0.75 10.58
CA ALA A 478 -20.22 -1.88 11.13
C ALA A 478 -20.30 -3.12 10.21
N ASP A 479 -21.47 -3.38 9.61
CA ASP A 479 -21.65 -4.50 8.71
C ASP A 479 -20.84 -4.35 7.42
N VAL A 480 -20.80 -3.14 6.86
CA VAL A 480 -19.98 -2.85 5.68
C VAL A 480 -18.49 -3.12 5.97
N ARG A 481 -17.98 -2.69 7.13
CA ARG A 481 -16.60 -2.99 7.53
C ARG A 481 -16.37 -4.50 7.71
N LYS A 482 -17.26 -5.17 8.44
CA LYS A 482 -17.17 -6.62 8.69
C LYS A 482 -17.25 -7.43 7.39
N ALA A 483 -18.13 -7.05 6.48
CA ALA A 483 -18.23 -7.67 5.15
C ALA A 483 -16.97 -7.42 4.32
N ALA A 484 -16.41 -6.20 4.36
CA ALA A 484 -15.14 -5.88 3.68
C ALA A 484 -14.00 -6.77 4.18
N ASP A 485 -13.85 -6.89 5.51
CA ASP A 485 -12.84 -7.76 6.12
C ASP A 485 -13.00 -9.21 5.69
N LEU A 486 -14.25 -9.72 5.74
CA LEU A 486 -14.55 -11.10 5.36
C LEU A 486 -14.17 -11.40 3.90
N VAL A 487 -14.66 -10.58 2.93
CA VAL A 487 -14.45 -10.88 1.52
C VAL A 487 -13.01 -10.64 1.06
N THR A 488 -12.25 -9.74 1.71
CA THR A 488 -10.85 -9.51 1.38
C THR A 488 -9.91 -10.50 2.07
N ALA A 489 -10.25 -11.04 3.24
CA ALA A 489 -9.43 -12.03 3.94
C ALA A 489 -9.66 -13.46 3.42
N THR A 490 -10.92 -13.85 3.15
CA THR A 490 -11.27 -15.23 2.75
C THR A 490 -10.79 -15.58 1.33
N LEU A 491 -10.55 -14.57 0.49
CA LEU A 491 -10.17 -14.71 -0.91
C LEU A 491 -8.70 -14.29 -1.17
N ALA A 492 -7.95 -13.95 -0.11
CA ALA A 492 -6.52 -13.60 -0.13
C ALA A 492 -5.56 -14.86 -0.24
#